data_40aa500d648073cf3d0c6172710f8789
#
_entry.id   40aa500d648073cf3d0c6172710f8789
#
_cell.length_a   1.000
_cell.length_b   1.000
_cell.length_c   1.000
_cell.angle_alpha   90.00
_cell.angle_beta   90.00
_cell.angle_gamma   90.00
#
_symmetry.space_group_name_H-M   'P 1'
#
loop_
_entity.id
_entity.type
_entity.pdbx_description
1 polymer ?
#
loop_
_entity_poly.entity_id
_entity_poly.type
_entity_poly.pdbx_seq_one_letter_code
_entity_poly.pdbx_strand_id
1 'polypeptide(L)'
;DPDNMPDVESDTTGAYTGVYLNRFFDVTYTPGSIFKVLTAAAAIENIPDIGTRSFQCGGTNILGGQKIVCEGVHGTINFQNGLAYSCNNVFGEIAAELGGKTLQKYAEKAGLTGSLSCDGYHTAAGRVDLRGAGDGDVAWAGIGQYTDQVSAYAFMRFMGVIAGGGEAAEPYLMA
;
A
#
# COMPACT_ATOMS: atom_id res chain seq x y z
N ASP A 1 20.66 24.10 -8.24
CA ASP A 1 21.43 25.36 -8.17
C ASP A 1 20.58 26.50 -8.72
N PRO A 2 20.06 27.42 -7.87
CA PRO A 2 19.16 28.50 -8.32
C PRO A 2 19.81 29.45 -9.33
N ASP A 3 21.14 29.56 -9.31
CA ASP A 3 21.91 30.43 -10.20
C ASP A 3 22.20 29.78 -11.57
N ASN A 4 21.87 28.49 -11.72
CA ASN A 4 22.12 27.72 -12.93
C ASN A 4 20.91 26.80 -13.25
N MET A 5 19.75 27.42 -13.35
CA MET A 5 18.51 26.70 -13.74
C MET A 5 18.60 26.29 -15.20
N PRO A 6 18.30 25.02 -15.52
CA PRO A 6 18.23 24.58 -16.90
C PRO A 6 17.05 25.26 -17.62
N ASP A 7 17.18 25.49 -18.91
CA ASP A 7 16.07 25.94 -19.74
C ASP A 7 15.13 24.75 -20.04
N VAL A 8 14.17 24.57 -19.13
CA VAL A 8 13.22 23.45 -19.14
C VAL A 8 12.22 23.61 -20.28
N GLU A 9 11.88 24.86 -20.63
CA GLU A 9 10.85 25.14 -21.65
C GLU A 9 11.33 24.82 -23.06
N SER A 10 12.63 24.90 -23.31
CA SER A 10 13.24 24.55 -24.61
C SER A 10 13.66 23.08 -24.74
N ASP A 11 13.44 22.27 -23.68
CA ASP A 11 13.82 20.85 -23.72
C ASP A 11 13.00 20.02 -24.71
N THR A 12 13.62 19.63 -25.79
CA THR A 12 13.05 18.72 -26.80
C THR A 12 13.48 17.26 -26.58
N THR A 13 14.32 16.99 -25.58
CA THR A 13 14.87 15.66 -25.33
C THR A 13 14.05 14.87 -24.32
N GLY A 14 13.17 15.53 -23.56
CA GLY A 14 12.42 14.96 -22.46
C GLY A 14 13.24 14.76 -21.18
N ALA A 15 14.46 15.29 -21.10
CA ALA A 15 15.34 15.18 -19.95
C ALA A 15 14.71 15.79 -18.68
N TYR A 16 13.86 16.81 -18.85
CA TYR A 16 13.19 17.51 -17.76
C TYR A 16 11.70 17.12 -17.64
N THR A 17 11.25 16.02 -18.24
CA THR A 17 9.86 15.57 -18.14
C THR A 17 9.47 15.37 -16.67
N GLY A 18 8.42 16.10 -16.24
CA GLY A 18 7.90 16.03 -14.88
C GLY A 18 8.75 16.74 -13.82
N VAL A 19 9.69 17.62 -14.22
CA VAL A 19 10.55 18.36 -13.27
C VAL A 19 9.75 19.27 -12.34
N TYR A 20 8.58 19.75 -12.77
CA TYR A 20 7.68 20.56 -11.96
C TYR A 20 6.70 19.74 -11.10
N LEU A 21 6.68 18.41 -11.23
CA LEU A 21 5.82 17.56 -10.42
C LEU A 21 6.44 17.37 -9.03
N ASN A 22 5.70 17.74 -8.02
CA ASN A 22 6.02 17.33 -6.66
C ASN A 22 5.65 15.86 -6.48
N ARG A 23 6.61 14.95 -6.60
CA ARG A 23 6.39 13.50 -6.54
C ARG A 23 5.79 13.01 -5.22
N PHE A 24 5.82 13.81 -4.18
CA PHE A 24 5.20 13.51 -2.91
C PHE A 24 3.70 13.78 -2.91
N PHE A 25 3.25 14.82 -3.64
CA PHE A 25 1.85 15.22 -3.71
C PHE A 25 1.17 14.83 -5.02
N ASP A 26 1.85 15.03 -6.16
CA ASP A 26 1.20 15.03 -7.48
C ASP A 26 1.16 13.67 -8.15
N VAL A 27 1.74 12.63 -7.52
CA VAL A 27 1.88 11.31 -8.13
C VAL A 27 1.38 10.23 -7.17
N THR A 28 0.81 9.17 -7.74
CA THR A 28 0.52 7.93 -7.01
C THR A 28 1.49 6.83 -7.41
N TYR A 29 1.69 5.89 -6.51
CA TYR A 29 2.58 4.75 -6.69
C TYR A 29 1.86 3.45 -6.34
N THR A 30 2.23 2.36 -7.00
CA THR A 30 1.88 1.02 -6.53
C THR A 30 2.60 0.78 -5.20
N PRO A 31 1.88 0.57 -4.10
CA PRO A 31 2.49 0.55 -2.77
C PRO A 31 3.40 -0.66 -2.53
N GLY A 32 3.13 -1.79 -3.18
CA GLY A 32 3.87 -3.01 -2.94
C GLY A 32 3.78 -3.47 -1.48
N SER A 33 4.83 -4.11 -0.99
CA SER A 33 4.85 -4.78 0.32
C SER A 33 4.57 -3.89 1.53
N ILE A 34 4.69 -2.57 1.43
CA ILE A 34 4.30 -1.68 2.53
C ILE A 34 2.79 -1.73 2.80
N PHE A 35 1.98 -2.07 1.79
CA PHE A 35 0.52 -2.22 1.94
C PHE A 35 0.13 -3.39 2.87
N LYS A 36 1.01 -4.37 3.07
CA LYS A 36 0.79 -5.46 4.03
C LYS A 36 0.55 -4.97 5.46
N VAL A 37 1.01 -3.77 5.80
CA VAL A 37 0.71 -3.14 7.10
C VAL A 37 -0.79 -2.84 7.22
N LEU A 38 -1.43 -2.37 6.15
CA LEU A 38 -2.88 -2.18 6.11
C LEU A 38 -3.61 -3.53 6.20
N THR A 39 -3.18 -4.51 5.43
CA THR A 39 -3.75 -5.87 5.45
C THR A 39 -3.60 -6.50 6.83
N ALA A 40 -2.45 -6.27 7.51
CA ALA A 40 -2.23 -6.72 8.88
C ALA A 40 -3.20 -6.07 9.87
N ALA A 41 -3.40 -4.75 9.78
CA ALA A 41 -4.36 -4.04 10.63
C ALA A 41 -5.79 -4.59 10.43
N ALA A 42 -6.20 -4.78 9.17
CA ALA A 42 -7.49 -5.40 8.87
C ALA A 42 -7.62 -6.82 9.43
N ALA A 43 -6.55 -7.63 9.33
CA ALA A 43 -6.53 -9.01 9.83
C ALA A 43 -6.67 -9.06 11.36
N ILE A 44 -5.96 -8.22 12.09
CA ILE A 44 -6.02 -8.15 13.57
C ILE A 44 -7.43 -7.85 14.06
N GLU A 45 -8.17 -7.00 13.36
CA GLU A 45 -9.52 -6.62 13.77
C GLU A 45 -10.62 -7.58 13.29
N ASN A 46 -10.38 -8.39 12.24
CA ASN A 46 -11.45 -9.19 11.61
C ASN A 46 -11.21 -10.70 11.65
N ILE A 47 -10.01 -11.18 11.97
CA ILE A 47 -9.69 -12.62 12.03
C ILE A 47 -9.30 -12.98 13.48
N PRO A 48 -10.21 -13.57 14.27
CA PRO A 48 -10.01 -13.73 15.71
C PRO A 48 -8.79 -14.56 16.13
N ASP A 49 -8.38 -15.54 15.30
CA ASP A 49 -7.26 -16.44 15.57
C ASP A 49 -5.95 -16.04 14.89
N ILE A 50 -5.90 -14.88 14.24
CA ILE A 50 -4.73 -14.46 13.45
C ILE A 50 -3.41 -14.50 14.22
N GLY A 51 -3.45 -14.17 15.52
CA GLY A 51 -2.26 -14.14 16.37
C GLY A 51 -1.67 -15.52 16.72
N THR A 52 -2.47 -16.58 16.59
CA THR A 52 -2.07 -17.97 16.91
C THR A 52 -1.97 -18.86 15.68
N ARG A 53 -2.44 -18.39 14.53
CA ARG A 53 -2.48 -19.13 13.28
C ARG A 53 -1.09 -19.34 12.69
N SER A 54 -0.89 -20.52 12.10
CA SER A 54 0.29 -20.85 11.31
C SER A 54 -0.06 -20.92 9.83
N PHE A 55 0.86 -20.46 9.00
CA PHE A 55 0.75 -20.40 7.54
C PHE A 55 1.87 -21.23 6.90
N GLN A 56 1.63 -21.69 5.67
CA GLN A 56 2.64 -22.42 4.90
C GLN A 56 3.13 -21.56 3.72
N CYS A 57 4.43 -21.37 3.62
CA CYS A 57 5.02 -20.68 2.48
C CYS A 57 6.02 -21.59 1.76
N GLY A 58 5.56 -22.17 0.65
CA GLY A 58 6.40 -22.96 -0.27
C GLY A 58 7.06 -22.14 -1.39
N GLY A 59 7.10 -20.79 -1.25
CA GLY A 59 7.61 -19.90 -2.29
C GLY A 59 6.57 -19.54 -3.36
N THR A 60 5.53 -20.33 -3.51
CA THR A 60 4.42 -20.09 -4.45
C THR A 60 3.12 -20.61 -3.87
N ASN A 61 2.02 -19.89 -4.08
CA ASN A 61 0.67 -20.31 -3.76
C ASN A 61 -0.28 -20.00 -4.93
N ILE A 62 -1.40 -20.71 -5.01
CA ILE A 62 -2.48 -20.44 -5.97
C ILE A 62 -3.70 -19.97 -5.20
N LEU A 63 -4.11 -18.74 -5.38
CA LEU A 63 -5.26 -18.14 -4.73
C LEU A 63 -6.23 -17.60 -5.78
N GLY A 64 -7.49 -18.02 -5.71
CA GLY A 64 -8.49 -17.65 -6.70
C GLY A 64 -8.06 -17.92 -8.16
N GLY A 65 -7.28 -18.97 -8.40
CA GLY A 65 -6.75 -19.33 -9.72
C GLY A 65 -5.52 -18.51 -10.16
N GLN A 66 -5.07 -17.54 -9.38
CA GLN A 66 -3.88 -16.76 -9.67
C GLN A 66 -2.67 -17.23 -8.86
N LYS A 67 -1.49 -17.15 -9.49
CA LYS A 67 -0.23 -17.55 -8.88
C LYS A 67 0.37 -16.39 -8.10
N ILE A 68 0.46 -16.54 -6.78
CA ILE A 68 1.17 -15.60 -5.89
C ILE A 68 2.59 -16.15 -5.67
N VAL A 69 3.59 -15.37 -6.03
CA VAL A 69 5.01 -15.74 -5.86
C VAL A 69 5.58 -14.96 -4.68
N CYS A 70 6.29 -15.69 -3.82
CA CYS A 70 7.05 -15.12 -2.72
C CYS A 70 8.54 -15.09 -3.09
N GLU A 71 9.29 -14.17 -2.49
CA GLU A 71 10.73 -14.02 -2.76
C GLU A 71 11.57 -15.20 -2.22
N GLY A 72 11.01 -16.00 -1.31
CA GLY A 72 11.67 -17.17 -0.74
C GLY A 72 10.69 -18.20 -0.22
N VAL A 73 11.23 -19.34 0.19
CA VAL A 73 10.51 -20.41 0.88
C VAL A 73 10.66 -20.18 2.39
N HIS A 74 9.59 -19.75 3.06
CA HIS A 74 9.65 -19.45 4.50
C HIS A 74 9.22 -20.63 5.39
N GLY A 75 8.70 -21.71 4.78
CA GLY A 75 8.19 -22.88 5.51
C GLY A 75 6.94 -22.56 6.33
N THR A 76 6.84 -23.15 7.52
CA THR A 76 5.75 -22.88 8.46
C THR A 76 6.08 -21.64 9.29
N ILE A 77 5.29 -20.58 9.16
CA ILE A 77 5.50 -19.32 9.87
C ILE A 77 4.18 -18.80 10.46
N ASN A 78 4.28 -18.02 11.52
CA ASN A 78 3.14 -17.32 12.11
C ASN A 78 2.90 -15.96 11.44
N PHE A 79 1.85 -15.27 11.84
CA PHE A 79 1.46 -13.97 11.31
C PHE A 79 2.58 -12.92 11.44
N GLN A 80 3.21 -12.82 12.63
CA GLN A 80 4.26 -11.83 12.90
C GLN A 80 5.48 -12.05 11.99
N ASN A 81 5.92 -13.30 11.86
CA ASN A 81 7.02 -13.65 10.97
C ASN A 81 6.62 -13.47 9.50
N GLY A 82 5.35 -13.70 9.15
CA GLY A 82 4.82 -13.41 7.82
C GLY A 82 4.99 -11.93 7.46
N LEU A 83 4.73 -11.02 8.39
CA LEU A 83 4.95 -9.58 8.20
C LEU A 83 6.45 -9.25 8.17
N ALA A 84 7.23 -9.76 9.11
CA ALA A 84 8.66 -9.49 9.23
C ALA A 84 9.45 -9.93 7.98
N TYR A 85 9.07 -11.07 7.39
CA TYR A 85 9.68 -11.58 6.15
C TYR A 85 8.99 -11.07 4.89
N SER A 86 7.99 -10.22 5.04
CA SER A 86 7.21 -9.71 3.90
C SER A 86 6.64 -10.84 3.02
N CYS A 87 6.13 -11.90 3.63
CA CYS A 87 5.69 -13.11 2.93
C CYS A 87 4.43 -12.86 2.08
N ASN A 88 4.57 -12.96 0.76
CA ASN A 88 3.44 -12.76 -0.16
C ASN A 88 2.37 -13.85 -0.02
N ASN A 89 2.77 -15.10 0.26
CA ASN A 89 1.82 -16.20 0.40
C ASN A 89 0.91 -15.98 1.61
N VAL A 90 1.49 -15.62 2.76
CA VAL A 90 0.73 -15.34 4.00
C VAL A 90 -0.24 -14.18 3.80
N PHE A 91 0.24 -13.06 3.29
CA PHE A 91 -0.59 -11.86 3.13
C PHE A 91 -1.59 -11.96 1.99
N GLY A 92 -1.30 -12.74 0.95
CA GLY A 92 -2.27 -13.07 -0.09
C GLY A 92 -3.42 -13.93 0.45
N GLU A 93 -3.12 -14.96 1.27
CA GLU A 93 -4.15 -15.78 1.94
C GLU A 93 -5.01 -14.95 2.88
N ILE A 94 -4.39 -14.13 3.72
CA ILE A 94 -5.10 -13.22 4.65
C ILE A 94 -6.01 -12.26 3.89
N ALA A 95 -5.53 -11.68 2.80
CA ALA A 95 -6.33 -10.74 2.00
C ALA A 95 -7.53 -11.43 1.34
N ALA A 96 -7.34 -12.62 0.76
CA ALA A 96 -8.41 -13.42 0.18
C ALA A 96 -9.47 -13.77 1.25
N GLU A 97 -9.06 -14.15 2.48
CA GLU A 97 -9.97 -14.42 3.59
C GLU A 97 -10.73 -13.18 4.07
N LEU A 98 -10.08 -12.02 4.17
CA LEU A 98 -10.71 -10.74 4.51
C LEU A 98 -11.75 -10.31 3.47
N GLY A 99 -11.49 -10.63 2.21
CA GLY A 99 -12.30 -10.25 1.08
C GLY A 99 -12.14 -8.79 0.65
N GLY A 100 -12.40 -8.52 -0.61
CA GLY A 100 -12.16 -7.20 -1.23
C GLY A 100 -12.94 -6.07 -0.56
N LYS A 101 -14.18 -6.32 -0.12
CA LYS A 101 -14.99 -5.30 0.57
C LYS A 101 -14.35 -4.83 1.89
N THR A 102 -13.81 -5.76 2.68
CA THR A 102 -13.15 -5.42 3.94
C THR A 102 -11.86 -4.66 3.66
N LEU A 103 -11.02 -5.17 2.78
CA LEU A 103 -9.73 -4.55 2.45
C LEU A 103 -9.92 -3.13 1.89
N GLN A 104 -10.85 -2.93 0.97
CA GLN A 104 -11.19 -1.61 0.43
C GLN A 104 -11.64 -0.64 1.53
N LYS A 105 -12.54 -1.08 2.43
CA LYS A 105 -13.01 -0.26 3.55
C LYS A 105 -11.86 0.18 4.46
N TYR A 106 -10.86 -0.69 4.70
CA TYR A 106 -9.68 -0.33 5.48
C TYR A 106 -8.80 0.68 4.75
N ALA A 107 -8.61 0.54 3.44
CA ALA A 107 -7.88 1.51 2.64
C ALA A 107 -8.56 2.90 2.65
N GLU A 108 -9.89 2.94 2.57
CA GLU A 108 -10.69 4.18 2.70
C GLU A 108 -10.51 4.81 4.09
N LYS A 109 -10.66 4.03 5.16
CA LYS A 109 -10.48 4.50 6.55
C LYS A 109 -9.06 5.01 6.82
N ALA A 110 -8.06 4.36 6.25
CA ALA A 110 -6.65 4.77 6.36
C ALA A 110 -6.32 6.03 5.55
N GLY A 111 -7.28 6.55 4.77
CA GLY A 111 -7.07 7.71 3.90
C GLY A 111 -6.18 7.43 2.70
N LEU A 112 -6.05 6.16 2.29
CA LEU A 112 -5.23 5.76 1.14
C LEU A 112 -5.97 5.90 -0.19
N THR A 113 -7.27 6.21 -0.17
CA THR A 113 -8.09 6.45 -1.35
C THR A 113 -8.53 7.91 -1.42
N GLY A 114 -8.72 8.42 -2.65
CA GLY A 114 -9.07 9.81 -2.85
C GLY A 114 -7.90 10.78 -2.68
N SER A 115 -8.19 12.06 -2.73
CA SER A 115 -7.21 13.14 -2.56
C SER A 115 -7.25 13.68 -1.13
N LEU A 116 -6.09 13.99 -0.58
CA LEU A 116 -5.94 14.64 0.72
C LEU A 116 -5.44 16.08 0.53
N SER A 117 -5.69 16.93 1.51
CA SER A 117 -5.21 18.31 1.53
C SER A 117 -4.13 18.51 2.59
N CYS A 118 -3.14 19.35 2.30
CA CYS A 118 -2.11 19.80 3.23
C CYS A 118 -1.75 21.25 2.89
N ASP A 119 -2.02 22.20 3.77
CA ASP A 119 -1.74 23.64 3.59
C ASP A 119 -2.16 24.19 2.22
N GLY A 120 -3.35 23.78 1.75
CA GLY A 120 -3.90 24.22 0.46
C GLY A 120 -3.40 23.42 -0.76
N TYR A 121 -2.41 22.53 -0.61
CA TYR A 121 -2.04 21.57 -1.64
C TYR A 121 -2.95 20.36 -1.59
N HIS A 122 -3.24 19.79 -2.76
CA HIS A 122 -4.02 18.56 -2.88
C HIS A 122 -3.16 17.45 -3.45
N THR A 123 -3.25 16.26 -2.85
CA THR A 123 -2.54 15.10 -3.38
C THR A 123 -3.22 14.55 -4.62
N ALA A 124 -2.46 13.88 -5.46
CA ALA A 124 -3.05 12.94 -6.43
C ALA A 124 -3.97 11.94 -5.68
N ALA A 125 -5.10 11.61 -6.30
CA ALA A 125 -6.08 10.72 -5.69
C ALA A 125 -5.58 9.29 -5.67
N GLY A 126 -5.45 8.71 -4.48
CA GLY A 126 -5.20 7.29 -4.31
C GLY A 126 -6.41 6.46 -4.73
N ARG A 127 -6.17 5.20 -5.09
CA ARG A 127 -7.20 4.26 -5.52
C ARG A 127 -6.89 2.85 -5.02
N VAL A 128 -7.86 2.25 -4.35
CA VAL A 128 -7.94 0.82 -4.07
C VAL A 128 -9.37 0.41 -4.40
N ASP A 129 -9.58 -0.21 -5.54
CA ASP A 129 -10.91 -0.56 -6.04
C ASP A 129 -11.00 -2.07 -6.25
N LEU A 130 -11.68 -2.73 -5.32
CA LEU A 130 -11.85 -4.19 -5.27
C LEU A 130 -13.30 -4.61 -5.54
N ARG A 131 -14.11 -3.73 -6.13
CA ARG A 131 -15.49 -4.05 -6.51
C ARG A 131 -15.49 -5.09 -7.62
N GLY A 132 -16.06 -6.25 -7.35
CA GLY A 132 -16.10 -7.37 -8.29
C GLY A 132 -14.77 -8.10 -8.47
N ALA A 133 -13.73 -7.77 -7.69
CA ALA A 133 -12.47 -8.50 -7.69
C ALA A 133 -12.66 -9.92 -7.18
N GLY A 134 -12.07 -10.90 -7.86
CA GLY A 134 -11.99 -12.27 -7.39
C GLY A 134 -10.93 -12.47 -6.31
N ASP A 135 -10.93 -13.62 -5.63
CA ASP A 135 -10.00 -13.90 -4.52
C ASP A 135 -8.52 -13.74 -4.92
N GLY A 136 -8.16 -14.07 -6.15
CA GLY A 136 -6.81 -13.89 -6.66
C GLY A 136 -6.42 -12.41 -6.80
N ASP A 137 -7.33 -11.58 -7.28
CA ASP A 137 -7.14 -10.13 -7.41
C ASP A 137 -7.03 -9.48 -6.03
N VAL A 138 -7.89 -9.91 -5.09
CA VAL A 138 -7.85 -9.46 -3.69
C VAL A 138 -6.54 -9.88 -3.01
N ALA A 139 -6.05 -11.09 -3.28
CA ALA A 139 -4.75 -11.55 -2.78
C ALA A 139 -3.60 -10.67 -3.29
N TRP A 140 -3.61 -10.28 -4.57
CA TRP A 140 -2.64 -9.36 -5.15
C TRP A 140 -2.75 -7.95 -4.55
N ALA A 141 -3.97 -7.44 -4.37
CA ALA A 141 -4.20 -6.14 -3.72
C ALA A 141 -3.70 -6.15 -2.27
N GLY A 142 -3.93 -7.22 -1.51
CA GLY A 142 -3.48 -7.35 -0.12
C GLY A 142 -1.97 -7.31 0.07
N ILE A 143 -1.20 -7.56 -0.99
CA ILE A 143 0.25 -7.38 -1.02
C ILE A 143 0.69 -6.09 -1.72
N GLY A 144 -0.27 -5.20 -2.01
CA GLY A 144 -0.04 -3.87 -2.57
C GLY A 144 0.29 -3.86 -4.05
N GLN A 145 -0.25 -4.81 -4.79
CA GLN A 145 -0.08 -4.94 -6.24
C GLN A 145 -1.43 -4.68 -6.95
N TYR A 146 -1.90 -5.48 -7.80
CA TYR A 146 -3.17 -5.33 -8.53
C TYR A 146 -3.33 -3.90 -9.11
N THR A 147 -4.42 -3.20 -8.75
CA THR A 147 -4.72 -1.84 -9.22
C THR A 147 -4.47 -0.76 -8.16
N ASP A 148 -3.80 -1.13 -7.06
CA ASP A 148 -3.58 -0.23 -5.93
C ASP A 148 -2.63 0.89 -6.30
N GLN A 149 -3.10 2.11 -6.07
CA GLN A 149 -2.34 3.34 -6.28
C GLN A 149 -2.52 4.23 -5.06
N VAL A 150 -1.43 4.64 -4.41
CA VAL A 150 -1.48 5.49 -3.23
C VAL A 150 -0.52 6.67 -3.37
N SER A 151 -0.87 7.83 -2.82
CA SER A 151 0.09 8.93 -2.73
C SER A 151 1.07 8.69 -1.59
N ALA A 152 2.31 9.14 -1.75
CA ALA A 152 3.32 9.04 -0.71
C ALA A 152 2.90 9.76 0.58
N TYR A 153 2.26 10.93 0.45
CA TYR A 153 1.72 11.68 1.56
C TYR A 153 0.65 10.90 2.36
N ALA A 154 -0.32 10.28 1.66
CA ALA A 154 -1.35 9.49 2.32
C ALA A 154 -0.75 8.31 3.11
N PHE A 155 0.22 7.63 2.50
CA PHE A 155 0.87 6.49 3.15
C PHE A 155 1.72 6.93 4.35
N MET A 156 2.44 8.05 4.25
CA MET A 156 3.16 8.65 5.38
C MET A 156 2.22 8.95 6.56
N ARG A 157 1.06 9.57 6.30
CA ARG A 157 0.05 9.82 7.35
C ARG A 157 -0.43 8.54 8.02
N PHE A 158 -0.75 7.52 7.23
CA PHE A 158 -1.16 6.22 7.74
C PHE A 158 -0.10 5.59 8.65
N MET A 159 1.17 5.61 8.23
CA MET A 159 2.28 5.14 9.06
C MET A 159 2.47 5.98 10.32
N GLY A 160 2.23 7.29 10.23
CA GLY A 160 2.22 8.20 11.38
C GLY A 160 1.18 7.83 12.43
N VAL A 161 -0.03 7.45 12.01
CA VAL A 161 -1.10 6.96 12.92
C VAL A 161 -0.63 5.70 13.66
N ILE A 162 -0.01 4.76 12.95
CA ILE A 162 0.49 3.52 13.56
C ILE A 162 1.61 3.83 14.57
N ALA A 163 2.58 4.64 14.20
CA ALA A 163 3.70 5.02 15.07
C ALA A 163 3.23 5.85 16.30
N GLY A 164 2.16 6.62 16.14
CA GLY A 164 1.55 7.43 17.20
C GLY A 164 0.55 6.69 18.09
N GLY A 165 0.45 5.36 17.92
CA GLY A 165 -0.47 4.54 18.75
C GLY A 165 -1.95 4.79 18.46
N GLY A 166 -2.29 5.17 17.25
CA GLY A 166 -3.64 5.45 16.76
C GLY A 166 -3.93 6.93 16.53
N GLU A 167 -2.99 7.81 16.87
CA GLU A 167 -3.08 9.26 16.67
C GLU A 167 -1.96 9.74 15.74
N ALA A 168 -2.24 10.69 14.89
CA ALA A 168 -1.22 11.38 14.10
C ALA A 168 -1.45 12.89 14.16
N ALA A 169 -0.35 13.64 14.25
CA ALA A 169 -0.40 15.06 13.98
C ALA A 169 -0.80 15.32 12.53
N GLU A 170 -1.55 16.38 12.29
CA GLU A 170 -1.80 16.82 10.92
C GLU A 170 -0.50 17.39 10.35
N PRO A 171 0.00 16.85 9.23
CA PRO A 171 1.21 17.36 8.62
C PRO A 171 1.01 18.78 8.08
N TYR A 172 2.04 19.60 8.18
CA TYR A 172 2.08 20.95 7.61
C TYR A 172 3.37 21.17 6.83
N LEU A 173 3.34 22.07 5.87
CA LEU A 173 4.48 22.38 4.99
C LEU A 173 5.29 23.57 5.50
N MET A 174 4.63 24.54 6.13
CA MET A 174 5.25 25.75 6.66
C MET A 174 4.71 26.04 8.05
N ALA A 175 5.60 26.39 8.96
CA ALA A 175 5.27 26.84 10.31
C ALA A 175 5.24 28.36 10.38
#